data_b76c81b89f147fdaf17de4e50e8ef8d9
#
_entry.id   b76c81b89f147fdaf17de4e50e8ef8d9
#
_cell.length_a   1.000
_cell.length_b   1.000
_cell.length_c   1.000
_cell.angle_alpha   90.00
_cell.angle_beta   90.00
_cell.angle_gamma   90.00
#
_symmetry.space_group_name_H-M   'P 1'
#
loop_
_entity.id
_entity.type
_entity.pdbx_description
1 polymer ?
#
loop_
_entity_poly.entity_id
_entity_poly.type
_entity_poly.pdbx_seq_one_letter_code
_entity_poly.pdbx_strand_id
1 'polypeptide(L)'
;GVAGVRGRGVGQGARVGGLGRRGPGGDCRGGSLHSLGAGPALGLQDLGRSGYLARGLTRGGAAQLLALHEGAALLGQGAACAVIEMMGFGGTFEASVDTVIALTGAEMTATLDGAPLIWSASHALPAGAKLVIGGARAGTYGYLHVAGGFDTMQEMGARSAHLTAGIGTLL
;
A
#
# COMPACT_ATOMS: atom_id res chain seq x y z
N GLY A 1 2.09 -4.26 -32.41
CA GLY A 1 0.86 -3.58 -32.08
C GLY A 1 0.81 -3.35 -30.59
N VAL A 2 0.97 -2.11 -30.14
CA VAL A 2 0.90 -1.71 -28.74
C VAL A 2 -0.56 -1.78 -28.31
N ALA A 3 -0.91 -2.70 -27.41
CA ALA A 3 -2.24 -2.74 -26.80
C ALA A 3 -2.39 -1.54 -25.87
N GLY A 4 -3.24 -0.59 -26.26
CA GLY A 4 -3.52 0.60 -25.49
C GLY A 4 -4.24 0.27 -24.18
N VAL A 5 -3.69 0.69 -23.08
CA VAL A 5 -4.36 0.76 -21.78
C VAL A 5 -5.49 1.78 -21.90
N ARG A 6 -6.73 1.30 -21.96
CA ARG A 6 -7.90 2.18 -21.90
C ARG A 6 -8.02 2.70 -20.48
N GLY A 7 -7.75 3.98 -20.28
CA GLY A 7 -8.12 4.71 -19.08
C GLY A 7 -9.63 4.60 -18.86
N ARG A 8 -10.04 3.94 -17.78
CA ARG A 8 -11.43 3.95 -17.33
C ARG A 8 -11.65 5.23 -16.52
N GLY A 9 -12.72 5.90 -16.89
CA GLY A 9 -13.09 7.20 -16.38
C GLY A 9 -13.35 7.26 -14.87
N VAL A 10 -13.33 8.47 -14.39
CA VAL A 10 -13.69 8.96 -13.05
C VAL A 10 -14.94 8.24 -12.53
N GLY A 11 -14.80 7.47 -11.42
CA GLY A 11 -15.97 6.99 -10.69
C GLY A 11 -15.98 5.55 -10.20
N GLN A 12 -14.94 4.74 -10.41
CA GLN A 12 -14.87 3.40 -9.79
C GLN A 12 -13.58 3.29 -9.00
N GLY A 13 -13.69 3.40 -7.67
CA GLY A 13 -12.59 3.16 -6.75
C GLY A 13 -12.00 1.75 -6.97
N ALA A 14 -10.71 1.66 -7.22
CA ALA A 14 -10.02 0.38 -7.29
C ALA A 14 -9.97 -0.23 -5.87
N ARG A 15 -10.43 -1.47 -5.72
CA ARG A 15 -10.24 -2.23 -4.49
C ARG A 15 -8.76 -2.56 -4.34
N VAL A 16 -8.15 -2.10 -3.26
CA VAL A 16 -6.73 -2.30 -2.96
C VAL A 16 -6.51 -3.51 -2.04
N GLY A 17 -7.38 -4.49 -2.06
CA GLY A 17 -7.24 -5.73 -1.28
C GLY A 17 -8.03 -5.77 0.02
N GLY A 18 -8.20 -6.97 0.55
CA GLY A 18 -8.87 -7.21 1.84
C GLY A 18 -7.96 -6.79 3.00
N LEU A 19 -8.53 -6.09 3.98
CA LEU A 19 -7.84 -5.75 5.21
C LEU A 19 -7.94 -6.93 6.18
N GLY A 20 -6.80 -7.55 6.51
CA GLY A 20 -6.76 -8.66 7.46
C GLY A 20 -6.71 -8.16 8.90
N ARG A 21 -7.74 -8.40 9.72
CA ARG A 21 -7.60 -8.41 11.18
C ARG A 21 -7.41 -9.85 11.62
N ARG A 22 -6.30 -10.16 12.25
CA ARG A 22 -6.21 -11.33 13.14
C ARG A 22 -6.75 -10.92 14.50
N GLY A 23 -8.03 -11.21 14.76
CA GLY A 23 -8.54 -11.25 16.12
C GLY A 23 -8.11 -12.56 16.80
N PRO A 24 -8.15 -12.67 18.15
CA PRO A 24 -7.81 -13.89 18.88
C PRO A 24 -8.76 -15.08 18.62
N GLY A 25 -9.54 -15.08 17.56
CA GLY A 25 -10.49 -16.12 17.16
C GLY A 25 -10.49 -16.46 15.66
N GLY A 26 -9.50 -16.02 14.88
CA GLY A 26 -9.31 -16.54 13.51
C GLY A 26 -10.27 -16.01 12.43
N ASP A 27 -11.23 -15.15 12.75
CA ASP A 27 -12.15 -14.56 11.78
C ASP A 27 -11.52 -13.32 11.14
N CYS A 28 -11.04 -13.47 9.90
CA CYS A 28 -10.69 -12.35 9.04
C CYS A 28 -11.98 -11.63 8.64
N ARG A 29 -12.38 -10.61 9.38
CA ARG A 29 -13.43 -9.69 8.93
C ARG A 29 -12.81 -8.86 7.79
N GLY A 30 -13.05 -9.34 6.56
CA GLY A 30 -12.50 -8.75 5.35
C GLY A 30 -13.06 -7.35 5.12
N GLY A 31 -12.26 -6.33 5.42
CA GLY A 31 -12.47 -4.98 4.95
C GLY A 31 -11.77 -4.74 3.61
N SER A 32 -12.00 -3.59 3.00
CA SER A 32 -11.29 -3.15 1.81
C SER A 32 -10.84 -1.70 1.99
N LEU A 33 -9.70 -1.37 1.41
CA LEU A 33 -9.27 0.00 1.18
C LEU A 33 -9.61 0.36 -0.27
N HIS A 34 -10.36 1.42 -0.46
CA HIS A 34 -10.74 1.92 -1.78
C HIS A 34 -9.84 3.10 -2.14
N SER A 35 -9.28 3.10 -3.33
CA SER A 35 -8.64 4.28 -3.90
C SER A 35 -9.70 5.11 -4.62
N LEU A 36 -9.95 6.32 -4.12
CA LEU A 36 -10.86 7.28 -4.74
C LEU A 36 -10.16 8.15 -5.79
N GLY A 37 -8.83 8.15 -5.77
CA GLY A 37 -7.98 8.84 -6.71
C GLY A 37 -6.53 8.43 -6.47
N ALA A 38 -5.92 7.80 -7.45
CA ALA A 38 -4.53 7.35 -7.38
C ALA A 38 -3.58 8.40 -7.96
N GLY A 39 -2.44 8.58 -7.33
CA GLY A 39 -1.31 9.27 -7.93
C GLY A 39 -0.70 8.46 -9.08
N PRO A 40 0.24 9.02 -9.84
CA PRO A 40 0.74 8.43 -11.09
C PRO A 40 1.57 7.15 -10.90
N ALA A 41 2.02 6.84 -9.69
CA ALA A 41 2.87 5.68 -9.41
C ALA A 41 2.59 5.12 -8.01
N LEU A 42 1.50 4.39 -7.90
CA LEU A 42 1.09 3.65 -6.72
C LEU A 42 1.20 2.15 -7.01
N GLY A 43 1.88 1.42 -6.15
CA GLY A 43 2.01 -0.02 -6.28
C GLY A 43 1.96 -0.74 -4.94
N LEU A 44 1.46 -1.98 -4.93
CA LEU A 44 1.62 -2.84 -3.79
C LEU A 44 3.06 -3.37 -3.76
N GLN A 45 3.69 -3.25 -2.60
CA GLN A 45 5.04 -3.73 -2.36
C GLN A 45 5.12 -4.53 -1.05
N ASP A 46 6.03 -5.48 -1.02
CA ASP A 46 6.39 -6.27 0.15
C ASP A 46 7.91 -6.45 0.21
N LEU A 47 8.41 -7.48 0.90
CA LEU A 47 9.84 -7.78 0.94
C LEU A 47 10.40 -8.31 -0.39
N GLY A 48 9.54 -8.52 -1.40
CA GLY A 48 9.91 -9.03 -2.71
C GLY A 48 10.05 -10.55 -2.77
N ARG A 49 10.31 -11.06 -3.97
CA ARG A 49 10.40 -12.49 -4.29
C ARG A 49 11.85 -12.97 -4.30
N SER A 50 12.19 -13.87 -3.38
CA SER A 50 13.54 -14.45 -3.28
C SER A 50 13.70 -15.68 -4.19
N GLY A 51 14.94 -15.98 -4.61
CA GLY A 51 15.28 -17.26 -5.26
C GLY A 51 15.17 -17.28 -6.79
N TYR A 52 14.81 -16.18 -7.44
CA TYR A 52 14.62 -16.14 -8.89
C TYR A 52 15.74 -15.45 -9.67
N LEU A 53 16.75 -14.93 -8.98
CA LEU A 53 17.84 -14.18 -9.64
C LEU A 53 18.58 -15.00 -10.69
N ALA A 54 18.80 -16.30 -10.41
CA ALA A 54 19.42 -17.23 -11.38
C ALA A 54 18.58 -17.45 -12.65
N ARG A 55 17.31 -17.05 -12.63
CA ARG A 55 16.38 -17.10 -13.77
C ARG A 55 16.15 -15.74 -14.42
N GLY A 56 16.98 -14.74 -14.06
CA GLY A 56 16.93 -13.39 -14.62
C GLY A 56 15.87 -12.48 -14.00
N LEU A 57 15.18 -12.91 -12.93
CA LEU A 57 14.20 -12.08 -12.23
C LEU A 57 14.80 -11.53 -10.94
N THR A 58 14.88 -10.20 -10.84
CA THR A 58 15.33 -9.52 -9.61
C THR A 58 14.29 -9.70 -8.48
N ARG A 59 14.74 -9.54 -7.23
CA ARG A 59 13.86 -9.69 -6.07
C ARG A 59 12.63 -8.78 -6.13
N GLY A 60 12.77 -7.57 -6.69
CA GLY A 60 11.74 -6.56 -6.60
C GLY A 60 11.46 -6.18 -5.15
N GLY A 61 10.21 -5.88 -4.83
CA GLY A 61 9.79 -5.42 -3.50
C GLY A 61 9.97 -3.93 -3.32
N ALA A 62 9.72 -3.46 -2.10
CA ALA A 62 9.79 -2.05 -1.75
C ALA A 62 11.17 -1.45 -1.99
N ALA A 63 11.20 -0.19 -2.46
CA ALA A 63 12.43 0.56 -2.68
C ALA A 63 13.18 0.83 -1.38
N GLN A 64 12.47 0.98 -0.25
CA GLN A 64 13.07 1.20 1.08
C GLN A 64 12.59 0.14 2.07
N LEU A 65 13.39 -0.90 2.27
CA LEU A 65 13.04 -1.98 3.21
C LEU A 65 12.93 -1.51 4.66
N LEU A 66 13.73 -0.52 5.08
CA LEU A 66 13.65 0.03 6.42
C LEU A 66 12.25 0.58 6.72
N ALA A 67 11.64 1.30 5.77
CA ALA A 67 10.29 1.84 5.94
C ALA A 67 9.23 0.76 6.16
N LEU A 68 9.40 -0.45 5.56
CA LEU A 68 8.53 -1.60 5.82
C LEU A 68 8.64 -2.09 7.26
N HIS A 69 9.85 -2.17 7.79
CA HIS A 69 10.10 -2.57 9.18
C HIS A 69 9.57 -1.53 10.18
N GLU A 70 9.74 -0.25 9.89
CA GLU A 70 9.20 0.85 10.70
C GLU A 70 7.67 0.79 10.79
N GLY A 71 6.99 0.68 9.65
CA GLY A 71 5.53 0.58 9.63
C GLY A 71 5.01 -0.69 10.28
N ALA A 72 5.71 -1.81 10.11
CA ALA A 72 5.39 -3.05 10.80
C ALA A 72 5.50 -2.91 12.33
N ALA A 73 6.56 -2.23 12.81
CA ALA A 73 6.74 -1.95 14.23
C ALA A 73 5.64 -1.01 14.78
N LEU A 74 5.28 0.05 14.04
CA LEU A 74 4.21 0.98 14.41
C LEU A 74 2.84 0.30 14.52
N LEU A 75 2.59 -0.76 13.75
CA LEU A 75 1.34 -1.53 13.74
C LEU A 75 1.42 -2.82 14.56
N GLY A 76 2.56 -3.17 15.14
CA GLY A 76 2.76 -4.41 15.88
C GLY A 76 2.56 -5.66 15.02
N GLN A 77 2.96 -5.64 13.75
CA GLN A 77 2.78 -6.74 12.78
C GLN A 77 4.09 -7.15 12.11
N GLY A 78 4.06 -8.24 11.31
CA GLY A 78 5.24 -8.69 10.56
C GLY A 78 5.53 -7.80 9.35
N ALA A 79 6.81 -7.55 9.05
CA ALA A 79 7.24 -6.75 7.89
C ALA A 79 6.96 -7.40 6.53
N ALA A 80 6.51 -8.66 6.50
CA ALA A 80 6.11 -9.35 5.26
C ALA A 80 4.71 -8.94 4.76
N CYS A 81 3.97 -8.12 5.54
CA CYS A 81 2.70 -7.56 5.09
C CYS A 81 2.93 -6.62 3.91
N ALA A 82 2.10 -6.78 2.85
CA ALA A 82 2.14 -5.87 1.72
C ALA A 82 1.66 -4.47 2.12
N VAL A 83 2.26 -3.46 1.51
CA VAL A 83 2.03 -2.03 1.74
C VAL A 83 1.80 -1.31 0.41
N ILE A 84 1.22 -0.12 0.44
CA ILE A 84 1.21 0.76 -0.74
C ILE A 84 2.48 1.59 -0.72
N GLU A 85 3.27 1.48 -1.78
CA GLU A 85 4.40 2.35 -2.09
C GLU A 85 3.95 3.48 -3.01
N MET A 86 4.34 4.70 -2.68
CA MET A 86 3.97 5.93 -3.37
C MET A 86 5.23 6.68 -3.80
N MET A 87 5.43 6.88 -5.09
CA MET A 87 6.57 7.61 -5.62
C MET A 87 6.24 9.09 -5.81
N GLY A 88 6.73 9.93 -4.91
CA GLY A 88 6.62 11.39 -4.96
C GLY A 88 5.23 11.97 -4.68
N PHE A 89 4.16 11.23 -4.93
CA PHE A 89 2.78 11.63 -4.71
C PHE A 89 1.91 10.44 -4.31
N GLY A 90 1.02 10.63 -3.34
CA GLY A 90 0.12 9.61 -2.86
C GLY A 90 -1.21 9.57 -3.59
N GLY A 91 -2.30 9.51 -2.85
CA GLY A 91 -3.65 9.40 -3.39
C GLY A 91 -4.72 9.65 -2.33
N THR A 92 -5.96 9.41 -2.70
CA THR A 92 -7.10 9.50 -1.79
C THR A 92 -7.65 8.11 -1.53
N PHE A 93 -7.82 7.76 -0.26
CA PHE A 93 -8.22 6.43 0.18
C PHE A 93 -9.37 6.50 1.17
N GLU A 94 -10.17 5.43 1.20
CA GLU A 94 -11.26 5.24 2.14
C GLU A 94 -11.30 3.77 2.58
N ALA A 95 -11.41 3.50 3.88
CA ALA A 95 -11.56 2.15 4.39
C ALA A 95 -13.03 1.78 4.55
N SER A 96 -13.40 0.55 4.20
CA SER A 96 -14.78 0.06 4.39
C SER A 96 -15.07 -0.40 5.82
N VAL A 97 -14.05 -0.53 6.65
CA VAL A 97 -14.12 -0.91 8.07
C VAL A 97 -13.13 -0.10 8.87
N ASP A 98 -13.39 0.07 10.17
CA ASP A 98 -12.41 0.67 11.08
C ASP A 98 -11.10 -0.10 11.05
N THR A 99 -9.99 0.60 10.87
CA THR A 99 -8.66 0.02 10.83
C THR A 99 -7.62 0.97 11.43
N VAL A 100 -6.37 0.54 11.47
CA VAL A 100 -5.23 1.35 11.86
C VAL A 100 -4.26 1.36 10.69
N ILE A 101 -3.72 2.53 10.40
CA ILE A 101 -2.70 2.73 9.35
C ILE A 101 -1.40 3.23 9.98
N ALA A 102 -0.30 3.06 9.27
CA ALA A 102 0.95 3.76 9.56
C ALA A 102 1.52 4.38 8.28
N LEU A 103 2.15 5.53 8.43
CA LEU A 103 2.79 6.29 7.36
C LEU A 103 4.30 6.30 7.62
N THR A 104 5.11 5.89 6.64
CA THR A 104 6.58 5.80 6.78
C THR A 104 7.30 6.18 5.49
N GLY A 105 8.64 6.16 5.52
CA GLY A 105 9.48 6.54 4.38
C GLY A 105 9.52 8.04 4.16
N ALA A 106 9.58 8.47 2.91
CA ALA A 106 9.61 9.88 2.53
C ALA A 106 8.42 10.64 3.13
N GLU A 107 8.69 11.74 3.83
CA GLU A 107 7.65 12.57 4.43
C GLU A 107 6.76 13.17 3.35
N MET A 108 5.46 12.90 3.44
CA MET A 108 4.44 13.42 2.53
C MET A 108 3.38 14.20 3.32
N THR A 109 2.66 15.07 2.65
CA THR A 109 1.47 15.68 3.26
C THR A 109 0.38 14.63 3.43
N ALA A 110 -0.25 14.58 4.60
CA ALA A 110 -1.37 13.66 4.84
C ALA A 110 -2.47 14.33 5.66
N THR A 111 -3.72 14.06 5.31
CA THR A 111 -4.89 14.51 6.07
C THR A 111 -5.93 13.40 6.18
N LEU A 112 -6.65 13.38 7.29
CA LEU A 112 -7.81 12.54 7.52
C LEU A 112 -9.03 13.45 7.74
N ASP A 113 -10.01 13.39 6.85
CA ASP A 113 -11.18 14.29 6.83
C ASP A 113 -10.78 15.78 6.92
N GLY A 114 -9.66 16.14 6.29
CA GLY A 114 -9.11 17.49 6.30
C GLY A 114 -8.21 17.82 7.50
N ALA A 115 -8.20 17.02 8.57
CA ALA A 115 -7.30 17.19 9.70
C ALA A 115 -5.89 16.66 9.36
N PRO A 116 -4.81 17.42 9.60
CA PRO A 116 -3.46 16.98 9.28
C PRO A 116 -3.03 15.79 10.13
N LEU A 117 -2.34 14.83 9.50
CA LEU A 117 -1.72 13.68 10.15
C LEU A 117 -0.22 13.87 10.31
N ILE A 118 0.34 13.32 11.39
CA ILE A 118 1.78 13.26 11.62
C ILE A 118 2.36 12.11 10.80
N TRP A 119 3.46 12.36 10.10
CA TRP A 119 4.22 11.32 9.39
C TRP A 119 5.06 10.50 10.37
N SER A 120 5.50 9.30 9.97
CA SER A 120 6.21 8.33 10.82
C SER A 120 5.45 7.96 12.10
N ALA A 121 4.13 7.81 11.98
CA ALA A 121 3.22 7.49 13.07
C ALA A 121 2.10 6.55 12.62
N SER A 122 1.44 5.92 13.60
CA SER A 122 0.22 5.16 13.38
C SER A 122 -1.03 6.00 13.70
N HIS A 123 -2.10 5.80 12.94
CA HIS A 123 -3.36 6.53 13.07
C HIS A 123 -4.56 5.59 12.95
N ALA A 124 -5.61 5.87 13.72
CA ALA A 124 -6.91 5.23 13.48
C ALA A 124 -7.48 5.76 12.16
N LEU A 125 -7.99 4.86 11.32
CA LEU A 125 -8.72 5.17 10.10
C LEU A 125 -10.14 4.60 10.24
N PRO A 126 -11.14 5.42 10.62
CA PRO A 126 -12.52 5.00 10.71
C PRO A 126 -13.08 4.60 9.34
N ALA A 127 -14.07 3.73 9.33
CA ALA A 127 -14.81 3.37 8.12
C ALA A 127 -15.45 4.62 7.49
N GLY A 128 -15.27 4.77 6.18
CA GLY A 128 -15.80 5.91 5.42
C GLY A 128 -15.02 7.21 5.58
N ALA A 129 -14.01 7.28 6.47
CA ALA A 129 -13.16 8.46 6.61
C ALA A 129 -12.22 8.61 5.40
N LYS A 130 -12.04 9.85 4.94
CA LYS A 130 -11.24 10.18 3.76
C LYS A 130 -9.80 10.48 4.12
N LEU A 131 -8.90 9.54 3.81
CA LEU A 131 -7.46 9.72 3.90
C LEU A 131 -6.92 10.32 2.60
N VAL A 132 -6.30 11.48 2.67
CA VAL A 132 -5.65 12.12 1.53
C VAL A 132 -4.15 12.19 1.79
N ILE A 133 -3.35 11.60 0.92
CA ILE A 133 -1.89 11.67 0.93
C ILE A 133 -1.46 12.44 -0.32
N GLY A 134 -0.79 13.55 -0.13
CA GLY A 134 -0.38 14.46 -1.20
C GLY A 134 1.07 14.26 -1.62
N GLY A 135 1.75 15.35 -1.95
CA GLY A 135 3.14 15.34 -2.43
C GLY A 135 4.15 15.10 -1.33
N ALA A 136 5.30 14.52 -1.72
CA ALA A 136 6.46 14.38 -0.86
C ALA A 136 7.08 15.76 -0.55
N ARG A 137 7.42 15.98 0.72
CA ARG A 137 8.16 17.16 1.18
C ARG A 137 9.66 16.91 1.13
N ALA A 138 10.05 15.66 1.39
CA ALA A 138 11.44 15.22 1.35
C ALA A 138 11.50 13.74 1.00
N GLY A 139 12.48 13.33 0.17
CA GLY A 139 12.62 11.95 -0.29
C GLY A 139 11.72 11.62 -1.49
N THR A 140 11.66 10.34 -1.85
CA THR A 140 10.97 9.89 -3.06
C THR A 140 9.85 8.90 -2.75
N TYR A 141 10.08 7.92 -1.89
CA TYR A 141 9.14 6.82 -1.66
C TYR A 141 8.51 6.92 -0.27
N GLY A 142 7.21 7.21 -0.23
CA GLY A 142 6.38 7.10 0.97
C GLY A 142 5.60 5.79 1.00
N TYR A 143 5.20 5.35 2.19
CA TYR A 143 4.52 4.07 2.39
C TYR A 143 3.28 4.24 3.24
N LEU A 144 2.19 3.62 2.77
CA LEU A 144 0.96 3.46 3.54
C LEU A 144 0.83 1.98 3.95
N HIS A 145 0.93 1.74 5.24
CA HIS A 145 0.70 0.45 5.88
C HIS A 145 -0.72 0.39 6.43
N VAL A 146 -1.30 -0.79 6.42
CA VAL A 146 -2.60 -1.05 7.04
C VAL A 146 -2.47 -2.23 8.00
N ALA A 147 -3.16 -2.18 9.12
CA ALA A 147 -3.18 -3.27 10.09
C ALA A 147 -3.68 -4.58 9.45
N GLY A 148 -2.85 -5.63 9.53
CA GLY A 148 -3.08 -6.91 8.87
C GLY A 148 -2.57 -6.99 7.42
N GLY A 149 -2.10 -5.87 6.84
CA GLY A 149 -1.60 -5.79 5.46
C GLY A 149 -2.70 -5.88 4.41
N PHE A 150 -2.28 -6.03 3.16
CA PHE A 150 -3.17 -6.24 2.01
C PHE A 150 -3.16 -7.71 1.60
N ASP A 151 -4.34 -8.32 1.56
CA ASP A 151 -4.52 -9.70 1.09
C ASP A 151 -4.86 -9.70 -0.40
N THR A 152 -3.82 -9.72 -1.22
CA THR A 152 -3.87 -9.83 -2.67
C THR A 152 -3.21 -11.13 -3.11
N MET A 153 -3.45 -11.53 -4.36
CA MET A 153 -2.83 -12.72 -4.92
C MET A 153 -1.30 -12.62 -4.85
N GLN A 154 -0.66 -13.70 -4.42
CA GLN A 154 0.79 -13.82 -4.48
C GLN A 154 1.21 -14.43 -5.81
N GLU A 155 2.17 -13.79 -6.46
CA GLU A 155 2.83 -14.33 -7.63
C GLU A 155 4.29 -14.63 -7.32
N MET A 156 4.70 -15.88 -7.50
CA MET A 156 6.05 -16.35 -7.19
C MET A 156 6.48 -16.03 -5.74
N GLY A 157 5.54 -16.15 -4.79
CA GLY A 157 5.78 -15.98 -3.35
C GLY A 157 5.80 -14.53 -2.85
N ALA A 158 5.45 -13.54 -3.67
CA ALA A 158 5.38 -12.14 -3.26
C ALA A 158 4.09 -11.47 -3.80
N ARG A 159 3.64 -10.43 -3.09
CA ARG A 159 2.55 -9.54 -3.52
C ARG A 159 3.05 -8.29 -4.24
N SER A 160 4.37 -8.07 -4.22
CA SER A 160 4.99 -6.88 -4.81
C SER A 160 4.81 -6.84 -6.33
N ALA A 161 4.46 -5.65 -6.82
CA ALA A 161 4.51 -5.34 -8.24
C ALA A 161 5.96 -5.32 -8.76
N HIS A 162 6.17 -5.84 -9.96
CA HIS A 162 7.44 -5.80 -10.66
C HIS A 162 7.19 -5.31 -12.09
N LEU A 163 7.32 -4.01 -12.31
CA LEU A 163 6.91 -3.34 -13.54
C LEU A 163 7.58 -3.92 -14.79
N THR A 164 8.89 -4.14 -14.71
CA THR A 164 9.69 -4.66 -15.85
C THR A 164 9.28 -6.08 -16.24
N ALA A 165 8.83 -6.90 -15.29
CA ALA A 165 8.40 -8.26 -15.54
C ALA A 165 6.88 -8.37 -15.81
N GLY A 166 6.12 -7.28 -15.67
CA GLY A 166 4.67 -7.28 -15.82
C GLY A 166 3.93 -8.13 -14.76
N ILE A 167 4.52 -8.26 -13.57
CA ILE A 167 4.00 -9.09 -12.48
C ILE A 167 3.43 -8.19 -11.39
N GLY A 168 2.33 -8.62 -10.76
CA GLY A 168 1.70 -7.96 -9.62
C GLY A 168 0.72 -6.86 -10.01
N THR A 169 0.15 -6.19 -9.00
CA THR A 169 -0.92 -5.21 -9.15
C THR A 169 -0.39 -3.78 -8.99
N LEU A 170 -0.63 -2.95 -10.01
CA LEU A 170 -0.58 -1.49 -9.94
C LEU A 170 -1.97 -0.97 -9.58
N LEU A 171 -2.00 0.13 -8.84
CA LEU A 171 -3.23 0.79 -8.36
C LEU A 171 -3.65 1.93 -9.26
#